data_5a637d643efed7e2d2e99cc9992ae5a3
#
_entry.id   5a637d643efed7e2d2e99cc9992ae5a3
#
_cell.length_a   1.000
_cell.length_b   1.000
_cell.length_c   1.000
_cell.angle_alpha   90.00
_cell.angle_beta   90.00
_cell.angle_gamma   90.00
#
_symmetry.space_group_name_H-M   'P 1'
#
loop_
_entity.id
_entity.type
_entity.pdbx_description
1 polymer ?
#
loop_
_entity_poly.entity_id
_entity_poly.type
_entity_poly.pdbx_seq_one_letter_code
_entity_poly.pdbx_strand_id
1 'polypeptide(L)'
;LLRYSNPIITADYPDPDVIRVGKDFYMVSSSFNYFPGVPIMHSTDLVNWELINYVIAEPVAGFNKVRSGEGAWACSIRYHKGIFYCLIPFPDEGLFVSVSIDPYGKWSKLKCLYEGKGYEDPCPIWIDDKTYVVFAFVKSRIGFNSKLGLIETDETLSAVLSDNYSIIYDGTEKDQTIEGPKVYKIGKMIYILAPAGGVEHGYQVGLSSRSIMGPFRRSVLLKQGDNGINGPHQGALIDIDDKKRYAFIHFEDQKELGRVVMLEPADIDCNGNIKLGINSLPVRDGVVLTKEDARSIDYSDSFDSDKLSLIWQTPAIVEAGWINPSKNGLVMNSRFQSLDDFISFPYRLCQKVSSYHQKASLILDLFLDEGDKMLFGIIGRSYLLIGVKKSRGKLYRIIATVNQEEVIDEITGTNGIILDVKYDYPNLCSCSENKKSVMIDKEHWTGLHYCIGLITHNSSSRGFAVLKRFTISK
;
A
#
# COMPACT_ATOMS: atom_id res chain seq x y z
N LEU A 1 22.09 -7.90 -17.99
CA LEU A 1 20.64 -7.99 -18.26
C LEU A 1 20.01 -8.93 -17.28
N LEU A 2 19.15 -8.42 -16.39
CA LEU A 2 18.32 -9.22 -15.50
C LEU A 2 17.03 -9.59 -16.24
N ARG A 3 16.67 -10.84 -16.20
CA ARG A 3 15.30 -11.26 -16.52
C ARG A 3 14.45 -11.15 -15.26
N TYR A 4 13.24 -10.64 -15.40
CA TYR A 4 12.25 -10.59 -14.34
C TYR A 4 10.97 -11.29 -14.76
N SER A 5 10.23 -11.77 -13.80
CA SER A 5 8.86 -12.28 -13.98
C SER A 5 7.90 -11.41 -13.19
N ASN A 6 6.78 -11.07 -13.79
CA ASN A 6 5.70 -10.37 -13.12
C ASN A 6 4.86 -11.33 -12.26
N PRO A 7 4.40 -10.88 -11.09
CA PRO A 7 4.63 -9.55 -10.49
C PRO A 7 6.06 -9.38 -9.93
N ILE A 8 6.61 -8.16 -10.05
CA ILE A 8 7.91 -7.83 -9.44
C ILE A 8 7.82 -7.68 -7.93
N ILE A 9 6.64 -7.33 -7.40
CA ILE A 9 6.33 -7.36 -5.96
C ILE A 9 5.01 -8.08 -5.77
N THR A 10 5.02 -9.18 -5.03
CA THR A 10 3.82 -10.01 -4.77
C THR A 10 3.00 -9.54 -3.58
N ALA A 11 3.45 -8.58 -2.80
CA ALA A 11 2.69 -8.00 -1.70
C ALA A 11 1.78 -6.85 -2.17
N ASP A 12 0.80 -6.49 -1.33
CA ASP A 12 -0.17 -5.43 -1.58
C ASP A 12 0.47 -4.04 -1.53
N TYR A 13 0.92 -3.53 -2.69
CA TYR A 13 1.36 -2.15 -2.89
C TYR A 13 0.50 -1.49 -3.96
N PRO A 14 -0.71 -1.05 -3.59
CA PRO A 14 -1.68 -0.52 -4.54
C PRO A 14 -1.26 0.83 -5.10
N ASP A 15 -1.72 1.09 -6.32
CA ASP A 15 -1.63 2.41 -6.95
C ASP A 15 -0.19 2.96 -7.03
N PRO A 16 0.78 2.19 -7.53
CA PRO A 16 2.17 2.61 -7.52
C PRO A 16 2.41 3.85 -8.41
N ASP A 17 3.10 4.84 -7.87
CA ASP A 17 3.67 5.93 -8.66
C ASP A 17 5.19 5.98 -8.44
N VAL A 18 5.94 6.09 -9.53
CA VAL A 18 7.39 5.96 -9.54
C VAL A 18 8.05 7.13 -10.26
N ILE A 19 9.15 7.63 -9.69
CA ILE A 19 10.03 8.59 -10.34
C ILE A 19 11.47 8.11 -10.34
N ARG A 20 12.26 8.62 -11.29
CA ARG A 20 13.72 8.51 -11.29
C ARG A 20 14.37 9.81 -10.84
N VAL A 21 15.34 9.71 -9.94
CA VAL A 21 16.20 10.82 -9.55
C VAL A 21 17.67 10.37 -9.65
N GLY A 22 18.37 10.85 -10.64
CA GLY A 22 19.71 10.35 -10.98
C GLY A 22 19.69 8.89 -11.46
N LYS A 23 20.27 7.98 -10.67
CA LYS A 23 20.28 6.53 -10.92
C LYS A 23 19.27 5.75 -10.06
N ASP A 24 18.59 6.44 -9.19
CA ASP A 24 17.71 5.86 -8.17
C ASP A 24 16.24 6.01 -8.57
N PHE A 25 15.44 5.00 -8.27
CA PHE A 25 14.00 4.99 -8.48
C PHE A 25 13.30 4.99 -7.11
N TYR A 26 12.27 5.81 -7.00
CA TYR A 26 11.46 5.92 -5.79
C TYR A 26 10.00 5.68 -6.12
N MET A 27 9.37 4.76 -5.40
CA MET A 27 7.96 4.41 -5.56
C MET A 27 7.20 4.73 -4.29
N VAL A 28 6.02 5.29 -4.43
CA VAL A 28 5.02 5.44 -3.37
C VAL A 28 3.79 4.62 -3.70
N SER A 29 3.01 4.27 -2.68
CA SER A 29 1.82 3.43 -2.80
C SER A 29 0.76 3.87 -1.79
N SER A 30 -0.51 3.58 -2.09
CA SER A 30 -1.61 3.77 -1.15
C SER A 30 -1.39 2.96 0.13
N SER A 31 -1.82 3.49 1.25
CA SER A 31 -1.80 2.77 2.53
C SER A 31 -3.17 2.72 3.22
N PHE A 32 -4.14 3.43 2.67
CA PHE A 32 -5.47 3.57 3.27
C PHE A 32 -5.38 3.99 4.74
N ASN A 33 -6.01 3.27 5.65
CA ASN A 33 -5.99 3.55 7.09
C ASN A 33 -4.75 3.02 7.82
N TYR A 34 -3.87 2.26 7.16
CA TYR A 34 -2.67 1.71 7.81
C TYR A 34 -1.61 2.78 8.07
N PHE A 35 -1.08 2.77 9.30
CA PHE A 35 -0.09 3.73 9.80
C PHE A 35 1.20 3.02 10.27
N PRO A 36 2.40 3.52 9.96
CA PRO A 36 2.72 4.71 9.15
C PRO A 36 2.16 4.61 7.74
N GLY A 37 1.78 5.77 7.13
CA GLY A 37 1.08 5.79 5.85
C GLY A 37 1.95 6.20 4.68
N VAL A 38 1.57 5.74 3.49
CA VAL A 38 2.25 5.99 2.21
C VAL A 38 3.71 5.51 2.25
N PRO A 39 3.93 4.20 2.05
CA PRO A 39 5.26 3.60 2.00
C PRO A 39 6.08 4.18 0.86
N ILE A 40 7.37 4.36 1.10
CA ILE A 40 8.38 4.77 0.12
C ILE A 40 9.31 3.60 -0.12
N MET A 41 9.38 3.16 -1.37
CA MET A 41 10.24 2.11 -1.83
C MET A 41 11.37 2.70 -2.66
N HIS A 42 12.56 2.11 -2.58
CA HIS A 42 13.74 2.47 -3.38
C HIS A 42 14.18 1.30 -4.24
N SER A 43 14.65 1.60 -5.44
CA SER A 43 15.28 0.64 -6.36
C SER A 43 16.34 1.33 -7.21
N THR A 44 17.31 0.54 -7.70
CA THR A 44 18.28 0.98 -8.71
C THR A 44 18.07 0.30 -10.08
N ASP A 45 17.06 -0.59 -10.18
CA ASP A 45 16.86 -1.41 -11.38
C ASP A 45 15.38 -1.68 -11.74
N LEU A 46 14.43 -1.11 -10.98
CA LEU A 46 12.97 -1.29 -11.12
C LEU A 46 12.43 -2.68 -10.78
N VAL A 47 13.28 -3.64 -10.45
CA VAL A 47 12.88 -5.02 -10.10
C VAL A 47 13.09 -5.31 -8.62
N ASN A 48 14.26 -4.91 -8.09
CA ASN A 48 14.61 -5.09 -6.70
C ASN A 48 14.23 -3.83 -5.90
N TRP A 49 13.24 -3.97 -5.02
CA TRP A 49 12.70 -2.87 -4.24
C TRP A 49 12.96 -3.07 -2.75
N GLU A 50 13.28 -2.00 -2.07
CA GLU A 50 13.46 -1.93 -0.63
C GLU A 50 12.51 -0.91 -0.02
N LEU A 51 11.82 -1.26 1.06
CA LEU A 51 11.01 -0.31 1.84
C LEU A 51 11.95 0.54 2.70
N ILE A 52 12.02 1.83 2.42
CA ILE A 52 13.00 2.72 3.05
C ILE A 52 12.39 3.70 4.06
N ASN A 53 11.10 4.03 3.92
CA ASN A 53 10.46 5.03 4.75
C ASN A 53 8.94 5.08 4.53
N TYR A 54 8.29 6.01 5.21
CA TYR A 54 6.89 6.40 5.00
C TYR A 54 6.77 7.92 4.95
N VAL A 55 5.88 8.41 4.08
CA VAL A 55 5.59 9.86 3.99
C VAL A 55 4.84 10.33 5.23
N ILE A 56 3.90 9.51 5.73
CA ILE A 56 3.09 9.82 6.91
C ILE A 56 3.63 9.03 8.10
N ALA A 57 4.62 9.58 8.79
CA ALA A 57 5.23 8.98 9.98
C ALA A 57 4.81 9.68 11.29
N GLU A 58 4.15 10.83 11.22
CA GLU A 58 3.61 11.54 12.37
C GLU A 58 2.08 11.42 12.42
N PRO A 59 1.46 11.40 13.63
CA PRO A 59 0.02 11.32 13.77
C PRO A 59 -0.72 12.43 13.02
N VAL A 60 -1.73 12.04 12.26
CA VAL A 60 -2.61 12.92 11.48
C VAL A 60 -4.05 12.74 11.97
N ALA A 61 -4.80 13.83 12.06
CA ALA A 61 -6.21 13.79 12.42
C ALA A 61 -6.98 12.88 11.43
N GLY A 62 -7.88 12.05 11.94
CA GLY A 62 -8.64 11.10 11.14
C GLY A 62 -8.08 9.67 11.11
N PHE A 63 -6.81 9.45 11.50
CA PHE A 63 -6.20 8.11 11.62
C PHE A 63 -6.30 7.50 13.03
N ASN A 64 -7.08 8.06 13.93
CA ASN A 64 -7.25 7.59 15.32
C ASN A 64 -8.25 6.45 15.48
N LYS A 65 -8.87 6.01 14.40
CA LYS A 65 -9.83 4.89 14.38
C LYS A 65 -9.53 3.98 13.20
N VAL A 66 -9.84 2.70 13.36
CA VAL A 66 -9.83 1.74 12.25
C VAL A 66 -10.98 2.08 11.30
N ARG A 67 -10.66 2.46 10.08
CA ARG A 67 -11.61 2.87 9.03
C ARG A 67 -11.25 2.20 7.72
N SER A 68 -11.61 0.91 7.60
CA SER A 68 -11.26 0.09 6.44
C SER A 68 -11.62 0.78 5.12
N GLY A 69 -10.64 0.91 4.23
CA GLY A 69 -10.77 1.53 2.92
C GLY A 69 -10.81 3.06 2.92
N GLU A 70 -10.64 3.73 4.07
CA GLU A 70 -10.47 5.18 4.17
C GLU A 70 -8.97 5.55 4.33
N GLY A 71 -8.67 6.81 4.54
CA GLY A 71 -7.32 7.31 4.78
C GLY A 71 -6.58 7.73 3.52
N ALA A 72 -5.29 7.35 3.39
CA ALA A 72 -4.42 7.78 2.31
C ALA A 72 -4.59 6.90 1.06
N TRP A 73 -5.29 7.43 0.05
CA TRP A 73 -5.53 6.76 -1.23
C TRP A 73 -4.37 6.99 -2.22
N ALA A 74 -4.60 6.76 -3.50
CA ALA A 74 -3.58 6.79 -4.52
C ALA A 74 -2.84 8.13 -4.60
N CYS A 75 -1.60 8.11 -4.15
CA CYS A 75 -0.73 9.27 -4.12
C CYS A 75 0.14 9.39 -5.38
N SER A 76 0.80 10.53 -5.52
CA SER A 76 1.87 10.69 -6.50
C SER A 76 3.12 11.29 -5.87
N ILE A 77 4.28 10.87 -6.39
CA ILE A 77 5.58 11.42 -6.03
C ILE A 77 6.19 12.15 -7.21
N ARG A 78 6.75 13.35 -6.97
CA ARG A 78 7.49 14.12 -7.98
C ARG A 78 8.73 14.75 -7.37
N TYR A 79 9.72 15.02 -8.20
CA TYR A 79 10.95 15.70 -7.82
C TYR A 79 11.11 16.98 -8.63
N HIS A 80 11.19 18.11 -7.95
CA HIS A 80 11.33 19.41 -8.59
C HIS A 80 12.28 20.31 -7.79
N LYS A 81 13.29 20.87 -8.45
CA LYS A 81 14.27 21.79 -7.87
C LYS A 81 14.89 21.32 -6.53
N GLY A 82 15.25 20.03 -6.45
CA GLY A 82 15.90 19.47 -5.27
C GLY A 82 14.93 19.00 -4.17
N ILE A 83 13.62 19.07 -4.39
CA ILE A 83 12.60 18.72 -3.41
C ILE A 83 11.73 17.59 -3.96
N PHE A 84 11.49 16.58 -3.12
CA PHE A 84 10.46 15.56 -3.35
C PHE A 84 9.13 16.07 -2.85
N TYR A 85 8.11 15.96 -3.67
CA TYR A 85 6.71 16.28 -3.37
C TYR A 85 5.90 15.01 -3.41
N CYS A 86 5.13 14.72 -2.36
CA CYS A 86 4.13 13.66 -2.36
C CYS A 86 2.76 14.29 -2.18
N LEU A 87 1.88 14.11 -3.17
CA LEU A 87 0.48 14.51 -3.09
C LEU A 87 -0.37 13.32 -2.72
N ILE A 88 -1.20 13.49 -1.70
CA ILE A 88 -1.95 12.41 -1.07
C ILE A 88 -3.40 12.83 -0.97
N PRO A 89 -4.34 12.08 -1.57
CA PRO A 89 -5.76 12.35 -1.40
C PRO A 89 -6.27 11.66 -0.14
N PHE A 90 -7.10 12.38 0.58
CA PHE A 90 -8.01 11.86 1.59
C PHE A 90 -9.42 12.17 1.08
N PRO A 91 -10.14 11.20 0.50
CA PRO A 91 -11.37 11.48 -0.25
C PRO A 91 -12.49 12.16 0.54
N ASP A 92 -12.44 12.12 1.85
CA ASP A 92 -13.40 12.78 2.74
C ASP A 92 -12.95 14.18 3.19
N GLU A 93 -11.66 14.52 3.03
CA GLU A 93 -11.06 15.77 3.50
C GLU A 93 -10.50 16.65 2.38
N GLY A 94 -9.85 16.05 1.35
CA GLY A 94 -9.25 16.80 0.25
C GLY A 94 -7.90 16.29 -0.22
N LEU A 95 -7.16 17.15 -0.92
CA LEU A 95 -5.82 16.88 -1.44
C LEU A 95 -4.77 17.49 -0.51
N PHE A 96 -3.80 16.66 -0.11
CA PHE A 96 -2.74 17.03 0.82
C PHE A 96 -1.37 16.92 0.16
N VAL A 97 -0.41 17.67 0.69
CA VAL A 97 0.98 17.64 0.24
C VAL A 97 1.91 17.43 1.42
N SER A 98 2.95 16.64 1.20
CA SER A 98 4.13 16.52 2.05
C SER A 98 5.38 16.62 1.20
N VAL A 99 6.45 17.18 1.75
CA VAL A 99 7.70 17.41 1.02
C VAL A 99 8.90 16.93 1.81
N SER A 100 9.97 16.53 1.11
CA SER A 100 11.28 16.22 1.69
C SER A 100 12.40 16.53 0.73
N ILE A 101 13.57 16.81 1.25
CA ILE A 101 14.81 16.92 0.46
C ILE A 101 15.53 15.55 0.33
N ASP A 102 15.13 14.59 1.17
CA ASP A 102 15.70 13.25 1.23
C ASP A 102 14.58 12.23 1.51
N PRO A 103 14.30 11.29 0.61
CA PRO A 103 13.24 10.29 0.79
C PRO A 103 13.50 9.33 1.95
N TYR A 104 14.76 9.15 2.37
CA TYR A 104 15.13 8.39 3.57
C TYR A 104 14.94 9.19 4.87
N GLY A 105 14.88 10.51 4.74
CA GLY A 105 14.80 11.43 5.86
C GLY A 105 13.36 11.73 6.30
N LYS A 106 13.24 12.84 7.04
CA LYS A 106 11.95 13.31 7.53
C LYS A 106 11.16 14.00 6.42
N TRP A 107 9.90 13.61 6.28
CA TRP A 107 8.91 14.31 5.47
C TRP A 107 8.21 15.39 6.29
N SER A 108 7.77 16.45 5.64
CA SER A 108 7.02 17.51 6.29
C SER A 108 5.67 17.02 6.80
N LYS A 109 5.11 17.70 7.80
CA LYS A 109 3.71 17.47 8.16
C LYS A 109 2.81 17.68 6.95
N LEU A 110 1.75 16.89 6.86
CA LEU A 110 0.74 17.04 5.81
C LEU A 110 0.11 18.43 5.88
N LYS A 111 0.07 19.09 4.74
CA LYS A 111 -0.63 20.36 4.53
C LYS A 111 -1.78 20.13 3.57
N CYS A 112 -3.00 20.55 3.92
CA CYS A 112 -4.11 20.57 3.00
C CYS A 112 -3.84 21.62 1.91
N LEU A 113 -3.80 21.16 0.66
CA LEU A 113 -3.63 22.01 -0.51
C LEU A 113 -4.98 22.42 -1.08
N TYR A 114 -5.93 21.48 -1.16
CA TYR A 114 -7.25 21.72 -1.71
C TYR A 114 -8.30 20.98 -0.90
N GLU A 115 -9.05 21.71 -0.09
CA GLU A 115 -10.09 21.17 0.78
C GLU A 115 -11.33 20.77 -0.02
N GLY A 116 -11.95 19.66 0.33
CA GLY A 116 -13.21 19.21 -0.26
C GLY A 116 -13.31 17.69 -0.34
N LYS A 117 -14.54 17.20 -0.48
CA LYS A 117 -14.82 15.77 -0.59
C LYS A 117 -14.82 15.30 -2.04
N GLY A 118 -14.40 14.06 -2.22
CA GLY A 118 -14.50 13.37 -3.50
C GLY A 118 -13.40 13.68 -4.49
N TYR A 119 -12.26 14.20 -4.04
CA TYR A 119 -11.06 14.35 -4.85
C TYR A 119 -10.12 13.18 -4.59
N GLU A 120 -9.59 12.60 -5.67
CA GLU A 120 -8.67 11.46 -5.61
C GLU A 120 -7.53 11.58 -6.63
N ASP A 121 -6.46 10.81 -6.42
CA ASP A 121 -5.37 10.56 -7.37
C ASP A 121 -4.66 11.83 -7.88
N PRO A 122 -4.26 12.78 -7.03
CA PRO A 122 -3.65 14.02 -7.47
C PRO A 122 -2.25 13.78 -8.06
N CYS A 123 -1.96 14.46 -9.18
CA CYS A 123 -0.63 14.44 -9.79
C CYS A 123 -0.21 15.87 -10.16
N PRO A 124 0.87 16.39 -9.57
CA PRO A 124 1.36 17.73 -9.89
C PRO A 124 2.23 17.72 -11.15
N ILE A 125 2.24 18.84 -11.85
CA ILE A 125 3.12 19.09 -12.98
C ILE A 125 3.55 20.56 -13.06
N TRP A 126 4.82 20.80 -13.33
CA TRP A 126 5.40 22.10 -13.61
C TRP A 126 5.54 22.29 -15.11
N ILE A 127 4.86 23.28 -15.66
CA ILE A 127 4.85 23.61 -17.08
C ILE A 127 5.23 25.08 -17.23
N ASP A 128 6.45 25.32 -17.72
CA ASP A 128 7.04 26.64 -17.86
C ASP A 128 7.05 27.38 -16.51
N ASP A 129 6.31 28.45 -16.34
CA ASP A 129 6.19 29.26 -15.11
C ASP A 129 4.93 28.93 -14.27
N LYS A 130 4.20 27.91 -14.64
CA LYS A 130 2.95 27.50 -13.98
C LYS A 130 3.02 26.10 -13.41
N THR A 131 2.30 25.91 -12.33
CA THR A 131 2.16 24.61 -11.66
C THR A 131 0.68 24.24 -11.60
N TYR A 132 0.43 22.98 -11.95
CA TYR A 132 -0.91 22.43 -11.97
C TYR A 132 -0.99 21.12 -11.20
N VAL A 133 -2.18 20.79 -10.70
CA VAL A 133 -2.51 19.47 -10.18
C VAL A 133 -3.69 18.92 -10.98
N VAL A 134 -3.48 17.77 -11.61
CA VAL A 134 -4.55 16.98 -12.24
C VAL A 134 -5.02 15.94 -11.23
N PHE A 135 -6.33 15.71 -11.13
CA PHE A 135 -6.91 14.75 -10.19
C PHE A 135 -8.21 14.15 -10.73
N ALA A 136 -8.72 13.10 -10.07
CA ALA A 136 -9.96 12.43 -10.41
C ALA A 136 -11.03 12.62 -9.33
N PHE A 137 -12.22 11.98 -9.50
CA PHE A 137 -13.38 12.21 -8.66
C PHE A 137 -13.99 10.89 -8.16
N VAL A 138 -14.30 10.84 -6.87
CA VAL A 138 -14.94 9.70 -6.18
C VAL A 138 -16.46 9.83 -6.20
N LYS A 139 -17.15 9.06 -7.04
CA LYS A 139 -18.60 9.11 -7.20
C LYS A 139 -19.37 8.99 -5.87
N SER A 140 -18.93 8.13 -4.97
CA SER A 140 -19.60 7.92 -3.67
C SER A 140 -19.52 9.14 -2.73
N ARG A 141 -18.66 10.13 -3.01
CA ARG A 141 -18.46 11.34 -2.20
C ARG A 141 -19.01 12.60 -2.86
N ILE A 142 -18.88 12.71 -4.19
CA ILE A 142 -19.24 13.94 -4.94
C ILE A 142 -20.36 13.71 -5.97
N GLY A 143 -20.84 12.47 -6.14
CA GLY A 143 -21.98 12.14 -7.00
C GLY A 143 -21.64 11.82 -8.46
N PHE A 144 -20.41 12.03 -8.90
CA PHE A 144 -19.93 11.68 -10.24
C PHE A 144 -18.46 11.17 -10.19
N ASN A 145 -18.05 10.51 -11.25
CA ASN A 145 -16.68 10.09 -11.55
C ASN A 145 -16.43 10.21 -13.07
N SER A 146 -15.44 9.50 -13.58
CA SER A 146 -15.14 9.40 -15.01
C SER A 146 -14.70 10.74 -15.63
N LYS A 147 -14.14 11.64 -14.83
CA LYS A 147 -13.66 12.95 -15.28
C LYS A 147 -12.30 13.23 -14.66
N LEU A 148 -11.51 14.07 -15.34
CA LEU A 148 -10.25 14.60 -14.79
C LEU A 148 -10.40 16.10 -14.55
N GLY A 149 -10.07 16.51 -13.32
CA GLY A 149 -10.05 17.88 -12.86
C GLY A 149 -8.64 18.48 -12.90
N LEU A 150 -8.56 19.80 -12.95
CA LEU A 150 -7.34 20.58 -12.92
C LEU A 150 -7.47 21.78 -11.99
N ILE A 151 -6.49 22.02 -11.17
CA ILE A 151 -6.29 23.29 -10.45
C ILE A 151 -4.91 23.85 -10.76
N GLU A 152 -4.79 25.18 -10.77
CA GLU A 152 -3.50 25.90 -10.82
C GLU A 152 -3.06 26.22 -9.40
N THR A 153 -1.77 26.02 -9.10
CA THR A 153 -1.17 26.24 -7.78
C THR A 153 0.07 27.11 -7.88
N ASP A 154 0.57 27.58 -6.73
CA ASP A 154 1.91 28.13 -6.67
C ASP A 154 2.97 27.03 -6.91
N GLU A 155 4.20 27.43 -7.23
CA GLU A 155 5.30 26.52 -7.58
C GLU A 155 5.61 25.51 -6.47
N THR A 156 5.38 25.87 -5.23
CA THR A 156 5.71 25.06 -4.05
C THR A 156 4.56 24.16 -3.58
N LEU A 157 3.43 24.13 -4.32
CA LEU A 157 2.21 23.40 -3.94
C LEU A 157 1.71 23.80 -2.54
N SER A 158 1.85 25.08 -2.20
CA SER A 158 1.46 25.61 -0.90
C SER A 158 0.12 26.33 -0.92
N ALA A 159 -0.34 26.75 -2.09
CA ALA A 159 -1.59 27.45 -2.28
C ALA A 159 -2.19 27.17 -3.67
N VAL A 160 -3.51 27.09 -3.73
CA VAL A 160 -4.28 27.04 -4.99
C VAL A 160 -4.47 28.47 -5.47
N LEU A 161 -4.24 28.70 -6.76
CA LEU A 161 -4.36 30.02 -7.42
C LEU A 161 -5.65 30.16 -8.24
N SER A 162 -6.28 29.04 -8.62
CA SER A 162 -7.57 29.02 -9.31
C SER A 162 -8.73 29.12 -8.31
N ASP A 163 -9.80 29.83 -8.68
CA ASP A 163 -11.00 29.95 -7.84
C ASP A 163 -11.72 28.62 -7.68
N ASN A 164 -11.71 27.80 -8.75
CA ASN A 164 -12.34 26.49 -8.80
C ASN A 164 -11.52 25.54 -9.70
N TYR A 165 -11.81 24.24 -9.64
CA TYR A 165 -11.26 23.31 -10.62
C TYR A 165 -11.93 23.44 -11.99
N SER A 166 -11.18 23.09 -13.04
CA SER A 166 -11.66 22.93 -14.40
C SER A 166 -11.72 21.45 -14.76
N ILE A 167 -12.77 21.00 -15.46
CA ILE A 167 -12.78 19.67 -16.07
C ILE A 167 -12.00 19.75 -17.37
N ILE A 168 -10.91 19.00 -17.47
CA ILE A 168 -10.05 18.96 -18.67
C ILE A 168 -10.33 17.74 -19.55
N TYR A 169 -10.91 16.69 -18.99
CA TYR A 169 -11.31 15.50 -19.72
C TYR A 169 -12.61 14.93 -19.14
N ASP A 170 -13.57 14.62 -20.02
CA ASP A 170 -14.80 13.92 -19.67
C ASP A 170 -14.83 12.54 -20.35
N GLY A 171 -14.60 11.50 -19.56
CA GLY A 171 -14.58 10.11 -19.98
C GLY A 171 -15.91 9.38 -19.82
N THR A 172 -16.98 10.08 -19.46
CA THR A 172 -18.28 9.46 -19.11
C THR A 172 -18.80 8.52 -20.19
N GLU A 173 -18.60 8.83 -21.46
CA GLU A 173 -19.06 7.98 -22.58
C GLU A 173 -18.05 6.89 -22.98
N LYS A 174 -16.74 7.17 -22.92
CA LYS A 174 -15.68 6.34 -23.54
C LYS A 174 -14.77 5.68 -22.54
N ASP A 175 -14.48 6.35 -21.45
CA ASP A 175 -13.51 5.93 -20.44
C ASP A 175 -14.14 5.99 -19.05
N GLN A 176 -15.18 5.20 -18.87
CA GLN A 176 -15.89 5.11 -17.59
C GLN A 176 -14.92 4.75 -16.48
N THR A 177 -15.09 5.37 -15.32
CA THR A 177 -14.19 5.25 -14.17
C THR A 177 -12.73 5.64 -14.49
N ILE A 178 -12.51 6.62 -15.41
CA ILE A 178 -11.17 7.16 -15.58
C ILE A 178 -10.73 7.85 -14.30
N GLU A 179 -9.57 7.43 -13.79
CA GLU A 179 -8.99 7.87 -12.51
C GLU A 179 -7.45 7.80 -12.60
N GLY A 180 -6.71 7.93 -11.49
CA GLY A 180 -5.26 7.70 -11.43
C GLY A 180 -4.40 8.50 -12.40
N PRO A 181 -4.70 9.77 -12.73
CA PRO A 181 -3.94 10.48 -13.75
C PRO A 181 -2.48 10.68 -13.33
N LYS A 182 -1.54 10.31 -14.21
CA LYS A 182 -0.13 10.65 -14.08
C LYS A 182 0.27 11.52 -15.27
N VAL A 183 0.80 12.70 -14.97
CA VAL A 183 1.04 13.75 -15.97
C VAL A 183 2.52 13.93 -16.23
N TYR A 184 2.88 14.03 -17.51
CA TYR A 184 4.26 14.17 -17.98
C TYR A 184 4.39 15.26 -19.04
N LYS A 185 5.45 16.05 -18.97
CA LYS A 185 5.89 16.96 -20.07
C LYS A 185 7.12 16.33 -20.73
N ILE A 186 6.97 15.89 -21.97
CA ILE A 186 8.06 15.27 -22.75
C ILE A 186 8.24 16.07 -24.04
N GLY A 187 9.32 16.82 -24.11
CA GLY A 187 9.52 17.80 -25.16
C GLY A 187 8.44 18.90 -25.10
N LYS A 188 7.71 19.07 -26.20
CA LYS A 188 6.61 20.07 -26.30
C LYS A 188 5.23 19.47 -26.02
N MET A 189 5.18 18.18 -25.73
CA MET A 189 3.92 17.45 -25.52
C MET A 189 3.66 17.23 -24.04
N ILE A 190 2.41 17.29 -23.67
CA ILE A 190 1.88 16.90 -22.38
C ILE A 190 1.14 15.58 -22.57
N TYR A 191 1.43 14.62 -21.70
CA TYR A 191 0.79 13.32 -21.67
C TYR A 191 0.12 13.13 -20.30
N ILE A 192 -1.10 12.65 -20.31
CA ILE A 192 -1.79 12.15 -19.13
C ILE A 192 -2.05 10.67 -19.36
N LEU A 193 -1.47 9.82 -18.50
CA LEU A 193 -1.76 8.41 -18.46
C LEU A 193 -2.73 8.17 -17.32
N ALA A 194 -3.83 7.52 -17.61
CA ALA A 194 -4.88 7.30 -16.63
C ALA A 194 -5.58 5.96 -16.91
N PRO A 195 -5.80 5.11 -15.89
CA PRO A 195 -6.62 3.91 -16.05
C PRO A 195 -8.10 4.25 -16.17
N ALA A 196 -8.84 3.39 -16.85
CA ALA A 196 -10.29 3.40 -16.92
C ALA A 196 -10.84 1.97 -16.89
N GLY A 197 -12.15 1.78 -16.71
CA GLY A 197 -12.79 0.48 -16.71
C GLY A 197 -12.82 -0.24 -15.36
N GLY A 198 -12.28 0.38 -14.30
CA GLY A 198 -12.23 -0.18 -12.94
C GLY A 198 -11.11 -1.19 -12.73
N VAL A 199 -10.91 -1.55 -11.47
CA VAL A 199 -9.74 -2.31 -11.00
C VAL A 199 -9.63 -3.73 -11.60
N GLU A 200 -10.74 -4.40 -11.83
CA GLU A 200 -10.74 -5.79 -12.33
C GLU A 200 -10.63 -5.91 -13.86
N HIS A 201 -11.11 -4.92 -14.58
CA HIS A 201 -11.23 -4.95 -16.04
C HIS A 201 -10.62 -3.71 -16.71
N GLY A 202 -9.75 -3.01 -15.98
CA GLY A 202 -9.18 -1.74 -16.42
C GLY A 202 -8.26 -1.85 -17.61
N TYR A 203 -7.98 -0.69 -18.17
CA TYR A 203 -7.02 -0.47 -19.26
C TYR A 203 -6.40 0.93 -19.08
N GLN A 204 -5.20 1.13 -19.63
CA GLN A 204 -4.54 2.43 -19.59
C GLN A 204 -4.93 3.29 -20.77
N VAL A 205 -5.43 4.48 -20.49
CA VAL A 205 -5.70 5.54 -21.47
C VAL A 205 -4.51 6.49 -21.51
N GLY A 206 -4.08 6.86 -22.71
CA GLY A 206 -3.15 7.93 -22.95
C GLY A 206 -3.85 9.12 -23.61
N LEU A 207 -3.74 10.28 -22.97
CA LEU A 207 -4.21 11.56 -23.48
C LEU A 207 -2.97 12.41 -23.81
N SER A 208 -2.85 12.91 -25.02
CA SER A 208 -1.72 13.73 -25.45
C SER A 208 -2.16 15.06 -26.06
N SER A 209 -1.48 16.14 -25.70
CA SER A 209 -1.79 17.51 -26.18
C SER A 209 -0.54 18.40 -26.08
N ARG A 210 -0.57 19.56 -26.70
CA ARG A 210 0.39 20.65 -26.44
C ARG A 210 -0.01 21.57 -25.31
N SER A 211 -1.24 21.43 -24.82
CA SER A 211 -1.77 22.22 -23.72
C SER A 211 -2.34 21.29 -22.64
N ILE A 212 -2.14 21.63 -21.36
CA ILE A 212 -2.73 20.91 -20.24
C ILE A 212 -4.28 20.97 -20.25
N MET A 213 -4.84 21.95 -20.92
CA MET A 213 -6.30 22.11 -21.11
C MET A 213 -6.84 21.31 -22.31
N GLY A 214 -5.97 20.58 -23.02
CA GLY A 214 -6.33 19.92 -24.27
C GLY A 214 -6.42 20.89 -25.49
N PRO A 215 -7.12 20.52 -26.58
CA PRO A 215 -7.81 19.24 -26.77
C PRO A 215 -6.83 18.06 -26.80
N PHE A 216 -7.26 16.93 -26.27
CA PHE A 216 -6.44 15.73 -26.18
C PHE A 216 -6.70 14.77 -27.33
N ARG A 217 -5.60 14.21 -27.87
CA ARG A 217 -5.65 12.98 -28.65
C ARG A 217 -5.66 11.81 -27.68
N ARG A 218 -6.67 10.95 -27.78
CA ARG A 218 -6.85 9.77 -26.93
C ARG A 218 -6.33 8.51 -27.62
N SER A 219 -5.68 7.63 -26.84
CA SER A 219 -5.28 6.27 -27.25
C SER A 219 -5.46 5.29 -26.09
N VAL A 220 -5.64 4.00 -26.38
CA VAL A 220 -5.52 2.91 -25.40
C VAL A 220 -4.10 2.39 -25.46
N LEU A 221 -3.37 2.48 -24.35
CA LEU A 221 -1.94 2.18 -24.27
C LEU A 221 -1.66 0.76 -23.80
N LEU A 222 -2.47 0.25 -22.86
CA LEU A 222 -2.34 -1.08 -22.31
C LEU A 222 -3.73 -1.60 -21.97
N LYS A 223 -4.03 -2.83 -22.31
CA LYS A 223 -5.33 -3.49 -22.07
C LYS A 223 -5.12 -4.90 -21.57
N GLN A 224 -6.14 -5.49 -21.00
CA GLN A 224 -6.14 -6.90 -20.61
C GLN A 224 -5.87 -7.80 -21.82
N GLY A 225 -4.99 -8.78 -21.63
CA GLY A 225 -4.67 -9.81 -22.62
C GLY A 225 -5.16 -11.20 -22.21
N ASP A 226 -4.76 -12.21 -22.99
CA ASP A 226 -5.09 -13.62 -22.76
C ASP A 226 -4.07 -14.32 -21.84
N ASN A 227 -3.14 -13.58 -21.27
CA ASN A 227 -2.05 -14.11 -20.44
C ASN A 227 -2.41 -14.30 -18.96
N GLY A 228 -3.68 -14.05 -18.58
CA GLY A 228 -4.17 -14.18 -17.21
C GLY A 228 -3.80 -13.02 -16.31
N ILE A 229 -3.23 -11.93 -16.84
CA ILE A 229 -3.08 -10.66 -16.15
C ILE A 229 -4.38 -9.89 -16.36
N ASN A 230 -5.09 -9.62 -15.28
CA ASN A 230 -6.33 -8.88 -15.33
C ASN A 230 -6.06 -7.36 -15.51
N GLY A 231 -7.10 -6.58 -15.76
CA GLY A 231 -7.02 -5.21 -16.19
C GLY A 231 -5.89 -4.38 -15.58
N PRO A 232 -4.86 -4.01 -16.35
CA PRO A 232 -3.76 -3.21 -15.85
C PRO A 232 -4.27 -1.83 -15.40
N HIS A 233 -4.04 -1.51 -14.14
CA HIS A 233 -4.61 -0.34 -13.49
C HIS A 233 -3.53 0.51 -12.85
N GLN A 234 -3.82 1.76 -12.62
CA GLN A 234 -2.94 2.81 -12.07
C GLN A 234 -1.43 2.52 -12.12
N GLY A 235 -0.67 3.41 -12.76
CA GLY A 235 0.75 3.23 -12.86
C GLY A 235 1.49 4.45 -13.36
N ALA A 236 2.81 4.33 -13.46
CA ALA A 236 3.72 5.39 -13.83
C ALA A 236 4.56 5.03 -15.05
N LEU A 237 4.70 5.99 -15.96
CA LEU A 237 5.72 5.96 -17.01
C LEU A 237 7.04 6.50 -16.44
N ILE A 238 8.10 5.75 -16.58
CA ILE A 238 9.40 6.02 -15.97
C ILE A 238 10.46 6.10 -17.06
N ASP A 239 11.22 7.18 -17.09
CA ASP A 239 12.46 7.22 -17.85
C ASP A 239 13.52 6.38 -17.13
N ILE A 240 14.07 5.37 -17.80
CA ILE A 240 15.05 4.47 -17.18
C ILE A 240 16.43 5.14 -17.13
N ASP A 241 16.73 5.96 -18.12
CA ASP A 241 18.02 6.62 -18.27
C ASP A 241 17.94 7.87 -19.16
N ASP A 242 19.08 8.56 -19.29
CA ASP A 242 19.19 9.78 -20.12
C ASP A 242 19.12 9.50 -21.64
N LYS A 243 18.96 8.23 -22.05
CA LYS A 243 18.88 7.80 -23.46
C LYS A 243 17.43 7.67 -23.96
N LYS A 244 16.46 8.19 -23.20
CA LYS A 244 15.03 8.13 -23.53
C LYS A 244 14.49 6.70 -23.66
N ARG A 245 14.98 5.80 -22.83
CA ARG A 245 14.37 4.48 -22.61
C ARG A 245 13.35 4.59 -21.50
N TYR A 246 12.27 3.85 -21.62
CA TYR A 246 11.15 3.95 -20.70
C TYR A 246 10.75 2.57 -20.19
N ALA A 247 10.09 2.56 -19.04
CA ALA A 247 9.35 1.44 -18.47
C ALA A 247 8.00 1.96 -17.95
N PHE A 248 7.08 1.05 -17.69
CA PHE A 248 5.81 1.38 -17.09
C PHE A 248 5.56 0.43 -15.92
N ILE A 249 5.29 0.96 -14.76
CA ILE A 249 4.86 0.20 -13.59
C ILE A 249 3.37 0.40 -13.40
N HIS A 250 2.64 -0.68 -13.07
CA HIS A 250 1.23 -0.66 -12.73
C HIS A 250 0.92 -1.74 -11.70
N PHE A 251 -0.31 -1.80 -11.22
CA PHE A 251 -0.73 -2.92 -10.40
C PHE A 251 -1.71 -3.86 -11.13
N GLU A 252 -1.82 -5.06 -10.60
CA GLU A 252 -2.85 -6.05 -10.89
C GLU A 252 -3.54 -6.44 -9.58
N ASP A 253 -4.89 -6.48 -9.54
CA ASP A 253 -5.64 -6.97 -8.38
C ASP A 253 -5.60 -8.51 -8.35
N GLN A 254 -4.91 -9.04 -7.36
CA GLN A 254 -4.76 -10.47 -7.09
C GLN A 254 -5.65 -10.91 -5.91
N LYS A 255 -6.94 -10.53 -5.97
CA LYS A 255 -7.93 -10.89 -4.96
C LYS A 255 -7.44 -10.60 -3.54
N GLU A 256 -7.46 -11.61 -2.67
CA GLU A 256 -7.13 -11.47 -1.25
C GLU A 256 -5.65 -11.23 -0.98
N LEU A 257 -4.77 -11.56 -1.91
CA LEU A 257 -3.35 -11.16 -1.83
C LEU A 257 -3.19 -9.63 -1.95
N GLY A 258 -4.15 -8.97 -2.60
CA GLY A 258 -4.14 -7.53 -2.81
C GLY A 258 -3.61 -7.13 -4.19
N ARG A 259 -3.12 -5.90 -4.31
CA ARG A 259 -2.69 -5.29 -5.55
C ARG A 259 -1.19 -5.41 -5.71
N VAL A 260 -0.78 -6.38 -6.53
CA VAL A 260 0.63 -6.69 -6.79
C VAL A 260 1.20 -5.77 -7.87
N VAL A 261 2.51 -5.53 -7.84
CA VAL A 261 3.17 -4.59 -8.74
C VAL A 261 3.74 -5.29 -9.96
N MET A 262 3.43 -4.76 -11.14
CA MET A 262 3.84 -5.26 -12.45
C MET A 262 4.78 -4.26 -13.13
N LEU A 263 5.71 -4.77 -13.93
CA LEU A 263 6.65 -3.96 -14.72
C LEU A 263 6.50 -4.30 -16.22
N GLU A 264 6.30 -3.27 -17.04
CA GLU A 264 6.12 -3.40 -18.48
C GLU A 264 7.23 -2.68 -19.25
N PRO A 265 7.64 -3.20 -20.39
CA PRO A 265 8.41 -2.40 -21.35
C PRO A 265 7.58 -1.22 -21.84
N ALA A 266 8.24 -0.07 -22.02
CA ALA A 266 7.60 1.11 -22.59
C ALA A 266 8.51 1.81 -23.58
N ASP A 267 7.92 2.49 -24.56
CA ASP A 267 8.63 3.25 -25.58
C ASP A 267 7.81 4.48 -25.99
N ILE A 268 8.50 5.49 -26.52
CA ILE A 268 7.89 6.65 -27.16
C ILE A 268 8.47 6.74 -28.57
N ASP A 269 7.65 6.47 -29.57
CA ASP A 269 8.09 6.47 -30.98
C ASP A 269 8.43 7.89 -31.47
N CYS A 270 9.01 7.96 -32.68
CA CYS A 270 9.43 9.22 -33.29
C CYS A 270 8.29 10.21 -33.53
N ASN A 271 7.04 9.76 -33.55
CA ASN A 271 5.85 10.59 -33.67
C ASN A 271 5.28 11.03 -32.29
N GLY A 272 5.94 10.64 -31.18
CA GLY A 272 5.51 10.93 -29.83
C GLY A 272 4.37 10.04 -29.34
N ASN A 273 4.13 8.87 -29.95
CA ASN A 273 3.14 7.94 -29.44
C ASN A 273 3.77 7.06 -28.35
N ILE A 274 3.15 7.01 -27.18
CA ILE A 274 3.53 6.10 -26.10
C ILE A 274 3.05 4.69 -26.44
N LYS A 275 3.90 3.71 -26.21
CA LYS A 275 3.63 2.28 -26.33
C LYS A 275 3.94 1.61 -25.00
N LEU A 276 3.02 0.83 -24.47
CA LEU A 276 3.17 0.08 -23.21
C LEU A 276 3.01 -1.42 -23.48
N GLY A 277 3.79 -2.24 -22.77
CA GLY A 277 3.79 -3.68 -22.93
C GLY A 277 4.24 -4.12 -24.34
N ILE A 278 3.78 -5.28 -24.77
CA ILE A 278 4.00 -5.79 -26.12
C ILE A 278 2.65 -5.80 -26.85
N ASN A 279 2.52 -5.04 -27.93
CA ASN A 279 1.26 -4.87 -28.67
C ASN A 279 0.10 -4.36 -27.79
N SER A 280 0.40 -3.47 -26.85
CA SER A 280 -0.55 -2.96 -25.85
C SER A 280 -1.12 -4.05 -24.92
N LEU A 281 -0.37 -5.12 -24.67
CA LEU A 281 -0.69 -6.18 -23.74
C LEU A 281 0.40 -6.31 -22.67
N PRO A 282 0.03 -6.59 -21.40
CA PRO A 282 0.99 -6.83 -20.32
C PRO A 282 1.87 -8.04 -20.61
N VAL A 283 3.09 -8.03 -20.09
CA VAL A 283 4.04 -9.14 -20.21
C VAL A 283 4.13 -9.93 -18.90
N ARG A 284 4.33 -11.27 -19.02
CA ARG A 284 4.67 -12.09 -17.86
C ARG A 284 6.15 -11.99 -17.50
N ASP A 285 6.99 -11.93 -18.49
CA ASP A 285 8.43 -11.90 -18.33
C ASP A 285 9.04 -10.77 -19.13
N GLY A 286 10.05 -10.14 -18.57
CA GLY A 286 10.75 -9.03 -19.22
C GLY A 286 12.24 -9.04 -18.93
N VAL A 287 12.93 -8.00 -19.44
CA VAL A 287 14.38 -7.83 -19.27
C VAL A 287 14.68 -6.40 -18.90
N VAL A 288 15.44 -6.22 -17.83
CA VAL A 288 15.98 -4.91 -17.42
C VAL A 288 17.51 -4.90 -17.46
N LEU A 289 18.08 -3.71 -17.56
CA LEU A 289 19.53 -3.52 -17.61
C LEU A 289 20.10 -3.42 -16.19
N THR A 290 20.22 -4.55 -15.52
CA THR A 290 20.91 -4.65 -14.23
C THR A 290 21.89 -5.82 -14.23
N LYS A 291 22.79 -5.84 -13.25
CA LYS A 291 23.71 -6.95 -12.97
C LYS A 291 23.31 -7.71 -11.68
N GLU A 292 22.33 -7.22 -10.95
CA GLU A 292 21.89 -7.81 -9.70
C GLU A 292 20.86 -8.92 -9.96
N ASP A 293 20.91 -9.97 -9.18
CA ASP A 293 19.89 -11.03 -9.18
C ASP A 293 18.59 -10.50 -8.56
N ALA A 294 17.45 -11.02 -9.03
CA ALA A 294 16.15 -10.65 -8.49
C ALA A 294 16.03 -11.09 -7.02
N ARG A 295 15.67 -10.16 -6.16
CA ARG A 295 15.47 -10.36 -4.72
C ARG A 295 14.06 -9.97 -4.32
N SER A 296 13.45 -10.74 -3.43
CA SER A 296 12.19 -10.36 -2.77
C SER A 296 12.46 -9.53 -1.53
N ILE A 297 11.51 -8.69 -1.15
CA ILE A 297 11.53 -7.99 0.13
C ILE A 297 11.47 -9.04 1.25
N ASP A 298 12.36 -8.92 2.24
CA ASP A 298 12.32 -9.76 3.44
C ASP A 298 11.29 -9.19 4.41
N TYR A 299 10.29 -9.98 4.70
CA TYR A 299 9.23 -9.66 5.64
C TYR A 299 9.40 -10.34 7.00
N SER A 300 10.52 -11.01 7.24
CA SER A 300 10.87 -11.58 8.55
C SER A 300 11.44 -10.51 9.49
N ASP A 301 11.27 -10.70 10.80
CA ASP A 301 11.78 -9.78 11.83
C ASP A 301 12.28 -10.57 13.04
N SER A 302 13.51 -10.30 13.46
CA SER A 302 14.12 -10.87 14.65
C SER A 302 13.77 -10.11 15.94
N PHE A 303 13.12 -8.94 15.83
CA PHE A 303 12.78 -8.05 16.94
C PHE A 303 13.96 -7.71 17.87
N ASP A 304 15.17 -7.62 17.34
CA ASP A 304 16.41 -7.37 18.06
C ASP A 304 16.97 -5.95 17.90
N SER A 305 16.09 -5.01 17.59
CA SER A 305 16.39 -3.60 17.36
C SER A 305 15.68 -2.69 18.36
N ASP A 306 16.28 -1.54 18.68
CA ASP A 306 15.65 -0.48 19.47
C ASP A 306 14.60 0.32 18.68
N LYS A 307 14.34 -0.07 17.43
CA LYS A 307 13.30 0.51 16.56
C LYS A 307 12.46 -0.59 15.95
N LEU A 308 11.17 -0.32 15.80
CA LEU A 308 10.27 -1.19 15.05
C LEU A 308 10.68 -1.19 13.57
N SER A 309 10.73 -2.37 12.95
CA SER A 309 10.98 -2.50 11.52
C SER A 309 9.88 -1.82 10.71
N LEU A 310 10.26 -1.22 9.57
CA LEU A 310 9.34 -0.53 8.67
C LEU A 310 8.25 -1.45 8.06
N ILE A 311 8.46 -2.78 8.10
CA ILE A 311 7.47 -3.73 7.59
C ILE A 311 6.19 -3.81 8.44
N TRP A 312 6.20 -3.23 9.64
CA TRP A 312 5.06 -3.24 10.56
C TRP A 312 4.25 -1.96 10.49
N GLN A 313 2.95 -2.12 10.44
CA GLN A 313 1.98 -1.04 10.47
C GLN A 313 0.90 -1.35 11.53
N THR A 314 0.14 -0.33 11.92
CA THR A 314 -1.10 -0.47 12.70
C THR A 314 -2.29 -0.03 11.87
N PRO A 315 -3.52 -0.56 12.08
CA PRO A 315 -4.67 -0.17 11.28
C PRO A 315 -5.24 1.22 11.64
N ALA A 316 -4.62 1.88 12.61
CA ALA A 316 -4.87 3.27 13.00
C ALA A 316 -3.68 3.77 13.82
N ILE A 317 -3.64 5.07 14.10
CA ILE A 317 -2.67 5.65 15.04
C ILE A 317 -3.01 5.16 16.46
N VAL A 318 -2.01 4.70 17.18
CA VAL A 318 -2.11 4.21 18.55
C VAL A 318 -1.24 5.01 19.51
N GLU A 319 -1.57 4.95 20.79
CA GLU A 319 -0.80 5.63 21.84
C GLU A 319 0.62 5.06 21.96
N ALA A 320 1.57 5.95 22.23
CA ALA A 320 2.94 5.57 22.53
C ALA A 320 3.01 4.66 23.77
N GLY A 321 4.03 3.75 23.78
CA GLY A 321 4.26 2.86 24.91
C GLY A 321 3.39 1.59 24.92
N TRP A 322 2.49 1.40 23.93
CA TRP A 322 1.82 0.13 23.73
C TRP A 322 2.83 -0.97 23.34
N ILE A 323 3.77 -0.65 22.48
CA ILE A 323 4.91 -1.50 22.13
C ILE A 323 6.22 -0.79 22.48
N ASN A 324 7.23 -1.57 22.90
CA ASN A 324 8.54 -1.05 23.27
C ASN A 324 9.62 -1.94 22.63
N PRO A 325 10.19 -1.51 21.49
CA PRO A 325 11.28 -2.23 20.82
C PRO A 325 12.55 -2.21 21.67
N SER A 326 13.27 -3.34 21.70
CA SER A 326 14.58 -3.45 22.33
C SER A 326 15.43 -4.54 21.68
N LYS A 327 16.73 -4.54 21.96
CA LYS A 327 17.64 -5.61 21.51
C LYS A 327 17.29 -7.01 22.03
N ASN A 328 16.41 -7.11 23.02
CA ASN A 328 16.00 -8.37 23.65
C ASN A 328 14.61 -8.84 23.20
N GLY A 329 14.00 -8.16 22.28
CA GLY A 329 12.65 -8.44 21.77
C GLY A 329 11.75 -7.21 21.79
N LEU A 330 10.60 -7.33 21.16
CA LEU A 330 9.56 -6.32 21.16
C LEU A 330 8.57 -6.60 22.29
N VAL A 331 8.52 -5.76 23.31
CA VAL A 331 7.52 -5.84 24.37
C VAL A 331 6.19 -5.29 23.86
N MET A 332 5.13 -6.07 23.96
CA MET A 332 3.76 -5.69 23.64
C MET A 332 2.89 -5.77 24.90
N ASN A 333 2.30 -4.65 25.31
CA ASN A 333 1.44 -4.57 26.49
C ASN A 333 -0.01 -4.88 26.16
N SER A 334 -0.73 -5.51 27.09
CA SER A 334 -2.17 -5.80 26.93
C SER A 334 -2.99 -4.50 26.80
N ARG A 335 -4.08 -4.59 26.04
CA ARG A 335 -5.04 -3.50 25.87
C ARG A 335 -6.47 -4.03 26.06
N PHE A 336 -7.29 -3.23 26.74
CA PHE A 336 -8.68 -3.59 26.99
C PHE A 336 -9.46 -3.64 25.66
N GLN A 337 -9.94 -4.84 25.31
CA GLN A 337 -10.71 -5.09 24.10
C GLN A 337 -11.43 -6.43 24.17
N SER A 338 -12.63 -6.51 23.58
CA SER A 338 -13.32 -7.76 23.31
C SER A 338 -12.79 -8.45 22.06
N LEU A 339 -12.77 -9.77 22.03
CA LEU A 339 -12.45 -10.53 20.82
C LEU A 339 -13.49 -10.29 19.72
N ASP A 340 -14.77 -10.09 20.08
CA ASP A 340 -15.86 -9.83 19.14
C ASP A 340 -15.61 -8.54 18.33
N ASP A 341 -14.90 -7.57 18.93
CA ASP A 341 -14.54 -6.30 18.28
C ASP A 341 -13.10 -6.27 17.73
N PHE A 342 -12.45 -7.43 17.60
CA PHE A 342 -11.04 -7.49 17.22
C PHE A 342 -10.74 -6.89 15.85
N ILE A 343 -11.68 -6.93 14.91
CA ILE A 343 -11.54 -6.29 13.58
C ILE A 343 -11.36 -4.78 13.70
N SER A 344 -12.05 -4.14 14.65
CA SER A 344 -11.95 -2.71 14.91
C SER A 344 -10.85 -2.32 15.91
N PHE A 345 -10.11 -3.31 16.43
CA PHE A 345 -9.06 -3.08 17.43
C PHE A 345 -7.83 -2.40 16.82
N PRO A 346 -7.45 -1.19 17.25
CA PRO A 346 -6.34 -0.45 16.65
C PRO A 346 -4.96 -0.95 17.09
N TYR A 347 -4.84 -1.52 18.30
CA TYR A 347 -3.57 -1.95 18.89
C TYR A 347 -3.18 -3.36 18.41
N ARG A 348 -2.96 -3.49 17.11
CA ARG A 348 -2.42 -4.70 16.50
C ARG A 348 -1.31 -4.34 15.51
N LEU A 349 -0.21 -5.08 15.57
CA LEU A 349 0.83 -5.02 14.56
C LEU A 349 0.36 -5.81 13.35
N CYS A 350 0.39 -5.16 12.20
CA CYS A 350 -0.06 -5.73 10.94
C CYS A 350 1.09 -5.75 9.93
N GLN A 351 1.11 -6.79 9.12
CA GLN A 351 2.04 -6.95 8.02
C GLN A 351 1.34 -7.60 6.83
N LYS A 352 1.67 -7.15 5.62
CA LYS A 352 1.09 -7.67 4.38
C LYS A 352 1.41 -9.16 4.18
N VAL A 353 0.42 -9.93 3.72
CA VAL A 353 0.69 -11.23 3.09
C VAL A 353 1.46 -10.94 1.80
N SER A 354 2.54 -11.68 1.53
CA SER A 354 3.53 -11.32 0.51
C SER A 354 3.86 -12.43 -0.49
N SER A 355 3.07 -13.50 -0.50
CA SER A 355 3.24 -14.62 -1.44
C SER A 355 1.94 -15.39 -1.59
N TYR A 356 1.78 -16.09 -2.72
CA TYR A 356 0.61 -16.94 -3.02
C TYR A 356 0.46 -18.14 -2.06
N HIS A 357 1.56 -18.64 -1.53
CA HIS A 357 1.61 -19.71 -0.53
C HIS A 357 2.66 -19.32 0.51
N GLN A 358 2.26 -19.31 1.78
CA GLN A 358 3.15 -18.77 2.80
C GLN A 358 2.81 -19.31 4.18
N LYS A 359 3.83 -19.67 4.94
CA LYS A 359 3.75 -19.95 6.37
C LYS A 359 4.36 -18.79 7.14
N ALA A 360 3.65 -18.30 8.16
CA ALA A 360 4.16 -17.33 9.11
C ALA A 360 4.23 -17.97 10.51
N SER A 361 5.36 -17.75 11.19
CA SER A 361 5.64 -18.28 12.53
C SER A 361 6.05 -17.15 13.45
N LEU A 362 5.45 -17.08 14.63
CA LEU A 362 5.75 -16.13 15.69
C LEU A 362 6.30 -16.85 16.91
N ILE A 363 7.50 -16.46 17.37
CA ILE A 363 8.12 -16.96 18.62
C ILE A 363 8.07 -15.84 19.65
N LEU A 364 7.58 -16.16 20.86
CA LEU A 364 7.39 -15.18 21.92
C LEU A 364 7.48 -15.77 23.34
N ASP A 365 7.68 -14.88 24.32
CA ASP A 365 7.55 -15.17 25.73
C ASP A 365 6.31 -14.47 26.29
N LEU A 366 5.62 -15.12 27.22
CA LEU A 366 4.32 -14.66 27.75
C LEU A 366 4.39 -14.34 29.24
N PHE A 367 3.86 -13.17 29.61
CA PHE A 367 3.70 -12.68 30.98
C PHE A 367 2.27 -12.18 31.14
N LEU A 368 1.31 -13.10 30.98
CA LEU A 368 -0.12 -12.78 30.94
C LEU A 368 -0.72 -12.68 32.33
N ASP A 369 -1.62 -11.72 32.52
CA ASP A 369 -2.53 -11.66 33.64
C ASP A 369 -3.85 -12.43 33.37
N GLU A 370 -4.64 -12.67 34.39
CA GLU A 370 -5.93 -13.34 34.27
C GLU A 370 -6.85 -12.57 33.31
N GLY A 371 -7.35 -13.26 32.28
CA GLY A 371 -8.21 -12.70 31.25
C GLY A 371 -7.48 -12.19 30.01
N ASP A 372 -6.14 -12.20 30.00
CA ASP A 372 -5.37 -11.80 28.82
C ASP A 372 -5.40 -12.87 27.73
N LYS A 373 -5.37 -12.40 26.47
CA LYS A 373 -5.27 -13.24 25.26
C LYS A 373 -4.22 -12.66 24.32
N MET A 374 -3.14 -13.40 24.12
CA MET A 374 -2.16 -13.14 23.06
C MET A 374 -2.63 -13.81 21.78
N LEU A 375 -2.72 -13.07 20.69
CA LEU A 375 -3.31 -13.49 19.42
C LEU A 375 -2.37 -13.20 18.25
N PHE A 376 -2.25 -14.17 17.35
CA PHE A 376 -1.52 -14.06 16.10
C PHE A 376 -2.32 -14.75 14.99
N GLY A 377 -2.37 -14.17 13.80
CA GLY A 377 -3.07 -14.81 12.70
C GLY A 377 -3.18 -13.97 11.44
N ILE A 378 -4.20 -14.24 10.66
CA ILE A 378 -4.52 -13.57 9.39
C ILE A 378 -5.87 -12.89 9.51
N ILE A 379 -5.93 -11.66 9.01
CA ILE A 379 -7.11 -10.79 9.09
C ILE A 379 -7.43 -10.14 7.74
N GLY A 380 -8.71 -10.05 7.46
CA GLY A 380 -9.37 -9.29 6.43
C GLY A 380 -10.73 -8.85 6.94
N ARG A 381 -11.81 -9.11 6.22
CA ARG A 381 -13.20 -8.90 6.70
C ARG A 381 -13.59 -9.84 7.83
N SER A 382 -12.88 -10.93 7.96
CA SER A 382 -12.92 -11.87 9.07
C SER A 382 -11.49 -12.21 9.49
N TYR A 383 -11.31 -13.15 10.39
CA TYR A 383 -9.97 -13.55 10.85
C TYR A 383 -9.89 -15.04 11.18
N LEU A 384 -8.66 -15.56 11.13
CA LEU A 384 -8.24 -16.79 11.78
C LEU A 384 -7.05 -16.46 12.67
N LEU A 385 -7.23 -16.61 13.98
CA LEU A 385 -6.20 -16.32 14.98
C LEU A 385 -5.87 -17.59 15.76
N ILE A 386 -4.59 -17.83 15.96
CA ILE A 386 -4.08 -18.75 16.98
C ILE A 386 -3.54 -17.92 18.14
N GLY A 387 -3.65 -18.40 19.36
CA GLY A 387 -3.17 -17.63 20.49
C GLY A 387 -3.07 -18.41 21.78
N VAL A 388 -2.76 -17.69 22.84
CA VAL A 388 -2.71 -18.21 24.21
C VAL A 388 -3.53 -17.30 25.11
N LYS A 389 -4.47 -17.88 25.86
CA LYS A 389 -5.20 -17.16 26.92
C LYS A 389 -4.80 -17.65 28.31
N LYS A 390 -4.83 -16.74 29.28
CA LYS A 390 -4.77 -17.09 30.69
C LYS A 390 -6.18 -17.13 31.32
N SER A 391 -6.52 -18.25 31.93
CA SER A 391 -7.80 -18.43 32.60
C SER A 391 -7.65 -19.38 33.76
N ARG A 392 -8.19 -19.01 34.95
CA ARG A 392 -8.13 -19.78 36.18
C ARG A 392 -6.70 -20.18 36.58
N GLY A 393 -5.75 -19.23 36.37
CA GLY A 393 -4.35 -19.41 36.71
C GLY A 393 -3.55 -20.26 35.69
N LYS A 394 -4.16 -20.76 34.63
CA LYS A 394 -3.56 -21.66 33.64
C LYS A 394 -3.50 -20.99 32.25
N LEU A 395 -2.58 -21.48 31.42
CA LEU A 395 -2.45 -21.05 30.05
C LEU A 395 -3.08 -22.07 29.10
N TYR A 396 -3.88 -21.59 28.16
CA TYR A 396 -4.54 -22.41 27.16
C TYR A 396 -4.24 -21.91 25.75
N ARG A 397 -3.84 -22.81 24.86
CA ARG A 397 -3.79 -22.51 23.44
C ARG A 397 -5.21 -22.44 22.90
N ILE A 398 -5.47 -21.43 22.08
CA ILE A 398 -6.79 -21.18 21.50
C ILE A 398 -6.68 -20.94 20.00
N ILE A 399 -7.76 -21.25 19.30
CA ILE A 399 -8.00 -20.78 17.93
C ILE A 399 -9.30 -19.98 17.96
N ALA A 400 -9.27 -18.80 17.32
CA ALA A 400 -10.41 -17.92 17.23
C ALA A 400 -10.73 -17.54 15.77
N THR A 401 -12.01 -17.52 15.47
CA THR A 401 -12.61 -16.94 14.27
C THR A 401 -13.68 -15.95 14.71
N VAL A 402 -14.26 -15.18 13.81
CA VAL A 402 -15.34 -14.22 14.15
C VAL A 402 -16.49 -14.87 14.92
N ASN A 403 -16.78 -16.14 14.66
CA ASN A 403 -17.96 -16.82 15.21
C ASN A 403 -17.65 -17.77 16.38
N GLN A 404 -16.38 -18.03 16.68
CA GLN A 404 -16.01 -19.11 17.59
C GLN A 404 -14.63 -18.92 18.19
N GLU A 405 -14.50 -19.17 19.50
CA GLU A 405 -13.23 -19.42 20.19
C GLU A 405 -13.21 -20.89 20.63
N GLU A 406 -12.15 -21.61 20.33
CA GLU A 406 -11.94 -23.01 20.66
C GLU A 406 -10.65 -23.15 21.47
N VAL A 407 -10.74 -23.86 22.60
CA VAL A 407 -9.57 -24.24 23.39
C VAL A 407 -9.01 -25.55 22.80
N ILE A 408 -7.71 -25.53 22.48
CA ILE A 408 -7.02 -26.69 21.91
C ILE A 408 -6.44 -27.57 23.01
N ASP A 409 -5.60 -26.98 23.86
CA ASP A 409 -4.88 -27.68 24.92
C ASP A 409 -4.46 -26.72 26.04
N GLU A 410 -4.12 -27.27 27.22
CA GLU A 410 -3.43 -26.57 28.26
C GLU A 410 -1.91 -26.60 27.98
N ILE A 411 -1.25 -25.47 28.05
CA ILE A 411 0.19 -25.39 27.84
C ILE A 411 0.93 -25.13 29.15
N THR A 412 2.11 -25.73 29.26
CA THR A 412 3.03 -25.51 30.39
C THR A 412 4.21 -24.68 29.93
N GLY A 413 4.59 -23.70 30.74
CA GLY A 413 5.67 -22.79 30.41
C GLY A 413 5.19 -21.52 29.68
N THR A 414 6.03 -20.50 29.72
CA THR A 414 5.72 -19.16 29.22
C THR A 414 6.74 -18.66 28.19
N ASN A 415 7.85 -19.38 27.99
CA ASN A 415 8.94 -18.96 27.15
C ASN A 415 9.02 -19.80 25.87
N GLY A 416 9.40 -19.17 24.78
CA GLY A 416 9.60 -19.83 23.50
C GLY A 416 8.34 -20.41 22.88
N ILE A 417 7.19 -19.84 23.19
CA ILE A 417 5.90 -20.24 22.58
C ILE A 417 5.96 -19.96 21.08
N ILE A 418 5.54 -20.96 20.29
CA ILE A 418 5.49 -20.85 18.83
C ILE A 418 4.03 -20.86 18.40
N LEU A 419 3.65 -19.89 17.56
CA LEU A 419 2.35 -19.78 16.93
C LEU A 419 2.54 -19.76 15.40
N ASP A 420 1.84 -20.64 14.68
CA ASP A 420 1.98 -20.85 13.25
C ASP A 420 0.65 -20.69 12.50
N VAL A 421 0.69 -19.94 11.39
CA VAL A 421 -0.44 -19.83 10.47
C VAL A 421 0.04 -19.98 9.04
N LYS A 422 -0.84 -20.45 8.14
CA LYS A 422 -0.58 -20.59 6.71
C LYS A 422 -1.62 -19.83 5.91
N TYR A 423 -1.15 -19.30 4.81
CA TYR A 423 -1.97 -18.72 3.76
C TYR A 423 -1.75 -19.47 2.45
N ASP A 424 -2.85 -19.85 1.80
CA ASP A 424 -2.89 -20.43 0.46
C ASP A 424 -3.87 -19.63 -0.40
N TYR A 425 -3.36 -19.11 -1.50
CA TYR A 425 -4.12 -18.30 -2.44
C TYR A 425 -5.35 -19.06 -2.99
N PRO A 426 -6.50 -18.41 -3.18
CA PRO A 426 -6.71 -16.97 -3.03
C PRO A 426 -6.96 -16.54 -1.59
N ASN A 427 -7.58 -17.33 -0.73
CA ASN A 427 -8.09 -16.87 0.58
C ASN A 427 -8.14 -17.96 1.66
N LEU A 428 -7.53 -19.13 1.45
CA LEU A 428 -7.52 -20.20 2.43
C LEU A 428 -6.46 -19.92 3.50
N CYS A 429 -6.91 -19.78 4.75
CA CYS A 429 -6.04 -19.61 5.91
C CYS A 429 -6.18 -20.80 6.85
N SER A 430 -5.08 -21.29 7.40
CA SER A 430 -5.07 -22.46 8.28
C SER A 430 -4.10 -22.32 9.44
N CYS A 431 -4.40 -23.01 10.56
CA CYS A 431 -3.50 -23.19 11.69
C CYS A 431 -2.88 -24.59 11.64
N SER A 432 -1.61 -24.68 12.00
CA SER A 432 -0.89 -25.96 11.95
C SER A 432 -1.33 -26.95 13.03
N GLU A 433 -1.75 -26.46 14.19
CA GLU A 433 -1.96 -27.28 15.39
C GLU A 433 -3.20 -28.18 15.35
N ASN A 434 -4.29 -27.73 14.72
CA ASN A 434 -5.50 -28.58 14.62
C ASN A 434 -6.08 -28.69 13.22
N LYS A 435 -5.31 -28.26 12.19
CA LYS A 435 -5.72 -28.25 10.78
C LYS A 435 -7.01 -27.44 10.50
N LYS A 436 -7.40 -26.55 11.41
CA LYS A 436 -8.55 -25.67 11.19
C LYS A 436 -8.25 -24.73 10.03
N SER A 437 -9.15 -24.68 9.07
CA SER A 437 -9.02 -23.84 7.88
C SER A 437 -10.24 -22.95 7.74
N VAL A 438 -10.04 -21.72 7.30
CA VAL A 438 -11.09 -20.72 7.07
C VAL A 438 -10.77 -19.95 5.80
N MET A 439 -11.80 -19.63 5.03
CA MET A 439 -11.68 -18.68 3.93
C MET A 439 -11.87 -17.26 4.48
N ILE A 440 -10.93 -16.37 4.16
CA ILE A 440 -10.94 -14.99 4.62
C ILE A 440 -10.92 -14.06 3.42
N ASP A 441 -11.94 -13.22 3.29
CA ASP A 441 -12.01 -12.22 2.25
C ASP A 441 -11.22 -10.97 2.66
N LYS A 442 -10.57 -10.32 1.68
CA LYS A 442 -9.84 -9.07 1.90
C LYS A 442 -10.75 -7.94 2.40
N GLU A 443 -10.16 -6.96 3.05
CA GLU A 443 -10.82 -5.69 3.37
C GLU A 443 -11.18 -4.92 2.08
N HIS A 444 -11.78 -3.74 2.22
CA HIS A 444 -12.39 -3.06 1.08
C HIS A 444 -11.39 -2.76 -0.06
N TRP A 445 -10.19 -2.30 0.26
CA TRP A 445 -9.17 -1.94 -0.75
C TRP A 445 -7.80 -2.55 -0.50
N THR A 446 -7.61 -3.30 0.60
CA THR A 446 -6.32 -3.85 1.01
C THR A 446 -6.34 -5.37 0.99
N GLY A 447 -5.23 -5.98 0.63
CA GLY A 447 -5.01 -7.41 0.76
C GLY A 447 -5.03 -7.89 2.21
N LEU A 448 -4.97 -9.20 2.41
CA LEU A 448 -4.90 -9.80 3.73
C LEU A 448 -3.61 -9.39 4.47
N HIS A 449 -3.72 -9.32 5.80
CA HIS A 449 -2.60 -9.02 6.67
C HIS A 449 -2.40 -10.12 7.70
N TYR A 450 -1.14 -10.40 8.03
CA TYR A 450 -0.81 -10.97 9.34
C TYR A 450 -1.06 -9.93 10.41
N CYS A 451 -1.53 -10.36 11.57
CA CYS A 451 -1.75 -9.47 12.70
C CYS A 451 -1.33 -10.11 14.02
N ILE A 452 -0.80 -9.28 14.91
CA ILE A 452 -0.39 -9.64 16.27
C ILE A 452 -1.07 -8.67 17.23
N GLY A 453 -1.76 -9.18 18.25
CA GLY A 453 -2.42 -8.35 19.25
C GLY A 453 -2.50 -9.03 20.62
N LEU A 454 -2.44 -8.23 21.66
CA LEU A 454 -2.62 -8.69 23.04
C LEU A 454 -3.79 -7.94 23.66
N ILE A 455 -4.89 -8.65 23.86
CA ILE A 455 -6.14 -8.09 24.40
C ILE A 455 -6.42 -8.61 25.81
N THR A 456 -7.23 -7.86 26.54
CA THR A 456 -7.70 -8.25 27.89
C THR A 456 -9.12 -7.78 28.14
N HIS A 457 -9.87 -8.52 28.96
CA HIS A 457 -11.14 -8.06 29.54
C HIS A 457 -10.96 -7.45 30.94
N ASN A 458 -9.74 -7.49 31.48
CA ASN A 458 -9.40 -6.96 32.78
C ASN A 458 -8.73 -5.58 32.61
N SER A 459 -9.46 -4.50 32.94
CA SER A 459 -8.94 -3.15 32.87
C SER A 459 -7.73 -2.87 33.77
N SER A 460 -7.46 -3.76 34.75
CA SER A 460 -6.33 -3.68 35.67
C SER A 460 -5.14 -4.55 35.21
N SER A 461 -5.25 -5.24 34.09
CA SER A 461 -4.17 -6.09 33.58
C SER A 461 -2.90 -5.26 33.30
N ARG A 462 -1.78 -5.84 33.69
CA ARG A 462 -0.41 -5.40 33.37
C ARG A 462 0.33 -6.48 32.59
N GLY A 463 -0.41 -7.43 32.01
CA GLY A 463 0.17 -8.50 31.23
C GLY A 463 0.82 -7.96 29.95
N PHE A 464 1.87 -8.66 29.55
CA PHE A 464 2.62 -8.33 28.33
C PHE A 464 3.16 -9.61 27.68
N ALA A 465 3.57 -9.46 26.44
CA ALA A 465 4.33 -10.47 25.70
C ALA A 465 5.64 -9.87 25.18
N VAL A 466 6.66 -10.72 25.03
CA VAL A 466 7.91 -10.33 24.39
C VAL A 466 8.04 -11.09 23.08
N LEU A 467 7.84 -10.42 21.96
CA LEU A 467 7.99 -11.00 20.63
C LEU A 467 9.48 -11.15 20.33
N LYS A 468 9.91 -12.37 19.97
CA LYS A 468 11.32 -12.72 19.77
C LYS A 468 11.69 -12.86 18.29
N ARG A 469 10.78 -13.39 17.50
CA ARG A 469 11.02 -13.61 16.08
C ARG A 469 9.71 -13.80 15.34
N PHE A 470 9.61 -13.17 14.21
CA PHE A 470 8.60 -13.42 13.20
C PHE A 470 9.30 -13.91 11.93
N THR A 471 8.89 -15.03 11.39
CA THR A 471 9.48 -15.60 10.17
C THR A 471 8.41 -15.90 9.15
N ILE A 472 8.74 -15.60 7.89
CA ILE A 472 7.97 -15.95 6.72
C ILE A 472 8.73 -17.02 5.95
N SER A 473 8.04 -18.11 5.60
CA SER A 473 8.56 -19.15 4.70
C SER A 473 7.54 -19.47 3.61
N LYS A 474 8.06 -19.80 2.43
CA LYS A 474 7.23 -20.24 1.28
C LYS A 474 6.90 -21.72 1.38
#